data_99901207d64ea10849d6d3be002963df
#
_entry.id   99901207d64ea10849d6d3be002963df
#
_cell.length_a   1.000
_cell.length_b   1.000
_cell.length_c   1.000
_cell.angle_alpha   90.00
_cell.angle_beta   90.00
_cell.angle_gamma   90.00
#
_symmetry.space_group_name_H-M   'P 1'
#
loop_
_entity.id
_entity.type
_entity.pdbx_description
1 polymer ?
#
loop_
_entity_poly.entity_id
_entity_poly.type
_entity_poly.pdbx_seq_one_letter_code
_entity_poly.pdbx_strand_id
1 'polypeptide(L)'
;MNVRSIQRFVAQRGDALNDMGRMNIERCTRETLDDWVRLRHALWSDESLEEHRRYALSILARPQQAIAYLVRDEAGSVIAFAEATMRADYVNGCTTSPVGFLEGLYVEPFRRGVGIAKFLCATIEAWTSNLGCTELASDVLLNNVTGQNAHKRLGFKETERVVYFVKRL
;
A
#
# COMPACT_ATOMS: atom_id res chain seq x y z
N MET A 1 13.08 9.41 -7.93
CA MET A 1 13.53 8.15 -8.60
C MET A 1 12.45 7.72 -9.56
N ASN A 2 12.76 7.33 -10.79
CA ASN A 2 11.72 6.91 -11.73
C ASN A 2 11.39 5.42 -11.54
N VAL A 3 10.25 4.98 -12.05
CA VAL A 3 9.74 3.60 -11.94
C VAL A 3 10.79 2.54 -12.35
N ARG A 4 11.65 2.84 -13.34
CA ARG A 4 12.73 1.96 -13.79
C ARG A 4 13.81 1.69 -12.74
N SER A 5 14.09 2.69 -11.88
CA SER A 5 15.05 2.52 -10.77
C SER A 5 14.49 1.64 -9.66
N ILE A 6 13.18 1.73 -9.40
CA ILE A 6 12.45 0.89 -8.44
C ILE A 6 12.40 -0.55 -8.94
N GLN A 7 12.10 -0.76 -10.23
CA GLN A 7 12.10 -2.08 -10.85
C GLN A 7 13.49 -2.77 -10.76
N ARG A 8 14.60 -2.02 -10.93
CA ARG A 8 15.96 -2.55 -10.75
C ARG A 8 16.27 -2.96 -9.31
N PHE A 9 15.83 -2.19 -8.32
CA PHE A 9 16.06 -2.50 -6.90
C PHE A 9 15.31 -3.78 -6.47
N VAL A 10 14.10 -3.99 -6.97
CA VAL A 10 13.30 -5.19 -6.71
C VAL A 10 13.87 -6.42 -7.44
N ALA A 11 14.42 -6.25 -8.65
CA ALA A 11 15.02 -7.32 -9.43
C ALA A 11 16.24 -7.97 -8.75
N GLN A 12 16.93 -7.25 -7.87
CA GLN A 12 18.10 -7.78 -7.13
C GLN A 12 17.73 -8.76 -5.99
N ARG A 13 16.43 -8.90 -5.64
CA ARG A 13 15.96 -9.80 -4.58
C ARG A 13 15.38 -11.15 -5.08
N GLY A 14 15.74 -11.57 -6.29
CA GLY A 14 15.62 -12.91 -6.88
C GLY A 14 14.34 -13.72 -6.63
N ASP A 15 13.88 -14.40 -7.66
CA ASP A 15 12.97 -15.56 -7.75
C ASP A 15 11.44 -15.36 -7.89
N ALA A 16 10.85 -14.19 -7.60
CA ALA A 16 9.42 -13.95 -7.87
C ALA A 16 9.17 -13.30 -9.26
N LEU A 17 10.22 -13.12 -10.07
CA LEU A 17 10.21 -12.21 -11.23
C LEU A 17 9.80 -12.85 -12.55
N ASN A 18 9.73 -14.18 -12.65
CA ASN A 18 9.39 -14.83 -13.93
C ASN A 18 7.90 -14.65 -14.31
N ASP A 19 7.01 -14.52 -13.32
CA ASP A 19 5.58 -14.28 -13.56
C ASP A 19 5.24 -12.77 -13.58
N MET A 20 6.16 -11.94 -13.05
CA MET A 20 6.00 -10.48 -12.97
C MET A 20 6.59 -9.72 -14.17
N GLY A 21 7.28 -10.40 -15.09
CA GLY A 21 7.90 -9.77 -16.27
C GLY A 21 6.91 -9.09 -17.23
N ARG A 22 5.62 -9.22 -16.97
CA ARG A 22 4.52 -8.70 -17.78
C ARG A 22 3.54 -7.80 -17.04
N MET A 23 3.75 -7.55 -15.75
CA MET A 23 2.93 -6.62 -14.96
C MET A 23 3.57 -5.24 -14.94
N ASN A 24 2.76 -4.22 -15.14
CA ASN A 24 3.20 -2.82 -15.04
C ASN A 24 2.76 -2.21 -13.73
N ILE A 25 3.72 -1.63 -12.98
CA ILE A 25 3.43 -0.80 -11.82
C ILE A 25 3.51 0.67 -12.23
N GLU A 26 2.51 1.44 -11.85
CA GLU A 26 2.45 2.88 -12.09
C GLU A 26 2.05 3.64 -10.83
N ARG A 27 2.53 4.87 -10.71
CA ARG A 27 2.08 5.78 -9.66
C ARG A 27 0.66 6.26 -10.00
N CYS A 28 -0.21 6.29 -8.98
CA CYS A 28 -1.55 6.84 -9.16
C CYS A 28 -1.50 8.34 -9.53
N THR A 29 -2.36 8.70 -10.45
CA THR A 29 -2.56 10.06 -10.94
C THR A 29 -4.05 10.38 -11.02
N ARG A 30 -4.41 11.57 -11.51
CA ARG A 30 -5.82 11.93 -11.73
C ARG A 30 -6.45 11.09 -12.83
N GLU A 31 -5.68 10.66 -13.82
CA GLU A 31 -6.13 9.84 -14.95
C GLU A 31 -6.46 8.40 -14.51
N THR A 32 -5.80 7.90 -13.46
CA THR A 32 -6.02 6.55 -12.91
C THR A 32 -6.94 6.54 -11.68
N LEU A 33 -7.54 7.69 -11.33
CA LEU A 33 -8.31 7.88 -10.11
C LEU A 33 -9.51 6.92 -10.01
N ASP A 34 -10.23 6.69 -11.10
CA ASP A 34 -11.43 5.85 -11.09
C ASP A 34 -11.10 4.38 -10.82
N ASP A 35 -10.03 3.87 -11.43
CA ASP A 35 -9.51 2.53 -11.17
C ASP A 35 -9.09 2.36 -9.71
N TRP A 36 -8.38 3.37 -9.17
CA TRP A 36 -7.94 3.35 -7.79
C TRP A 36 -9.14 3.39 -6.81
N VAL A 37 -10.10 4.27 -7.03
CA VAL A 37 -11.34 4.37 -6.24
C VAL A 37 -12.11 3.05 -6.24
N ARG A 38 -12.23 2.38 -7.40
CA ARG A 38 -12.84 1.06 -7.51
C ARG A 38 -12.17 0.03 -6.61
N LEU A 39 -10.84 -0.04 -6.64
CA LEU A 39 -10.09 -1.00 -5.81
C LEU A 39 -10.12 -0.64 -4.32
N ARG A 40 -10.12 0.65 -3.98
CA ARG A 40 -10.32 1.10 -2.60
C ARG A 40 -11.68 0.65 -2.07
N HIS A 41 -12.75 0.83 -2.85
CA HIS A 41 -14.09 0.36 -2.47
C HIS A 41 -14.16 -1.17 -2.33
N ALA A 42 -13.39 -1.92 -3.14
CA ALA A 42 -13.29 -3.37 -2.99
C ALA A 42 -12.56 -3.79 -1.69
N LEU A 43 -11.66 -2.95 -1.16
CA LEU A 43 -10.97 -3.18 0.12
C LEU A 43 -11.82 -2.73 1.32
N TRP A 44 -12.50 -1.59 1.23
CA TRP A 44 -13.30 -0.95 2.28
C TRP A 44 -14.71 -0.64 1.75
N SER A 45 -15.55 -1.67 1.70
CA SER A 45 -16.90 -1.58 1.13
C SER A 45 -17.90 -0.78 1.95
N ASP A 46 -17.56 -0.46 3.20
CA ASP A 46 -18.42 0.30 4.11
C ASP A 46 -18.41 1.81 3.82
N GLU A 47 -17.41 2.29 3.07
CA GLU A 47 -17.31 3.67 2.62
C GLU A 47 -17.89 3.85 1.21
N SER A 48 -18.48 5.02 0.94
CA SER A 48 -19.01 5.37 -0.38
C SER A 48 -17.87 5.63 -1.40
N LEU A 49 -18.17 5.47 -2.69
CA LEU A 49 -17.24 5.82 -3.77
C LEU A 49 -16.80 7.28 -3.71
N GLU A 50 -17.67 8.19 -3.24
CA GLU A 50 -17.36 9.62 -3.09
C GLU A 50 -16.34 9.85 -1.98
N GLU A 51 -16.44 9.14 -0.85
CA GLU A 51 -15.46 9.19 0.24
C GLU A 51 -14.11 8.66 -0.21
N HIS A 52 -14.09 7.52 -0.90
CA HIS A 52 -12.86 6.98 -1.50
C HIS A 52 -12.22 7.97 -2.48
N ARG A 53 -13.00 8.61 -3.33
CA ARG A 53 -12.53 9.63 -4.28
C ARG A 53 -11.92 10.82 -3.56
N ARG A 54 -12.58 11.33 -2.54
CA ARG A 54 -12.10 12.47 -1.73
C ARG A 54 -10.77 12.12 -1.06
N TYR A 55 -10.67 10.93 -0.48
CA TYR A 55 -9.45 10.46 0.15
C TYR A 55 -8.31 10.31 -0.88
N ALA A 56 -8.56 9.64 -2.00
CA ALA A 56 -7.56 9.47 -3.06
C ALA A 56 -7.03 10.82 -3.59
N LEU A 57 -7.91 11.80 -3.78
CA LEU A 57 -7.52 13.17 -4.14
C LEU A 57 -6.66 13.83 -3.04
N SER A 58 -6.91 13.56 -1.77
CA SER A 58 -6.11 14.07 -0.66
C SER A 58 -4.69 13.48 -0.64
N ILE A 59 -4.52 12.24 -1.05
CA ILE A 59 -3.21 11.59 -1.27
C ILE A 59 -2.47 12.29 -2.42
N LEU A 60 -3.14 12.51 -3.56
CA LEU A 60 -2.54 13.19 -4.72
C LEU A 60 -2.13 14.63 -4.43
N ALA A 61 -2.82 15.30 -3.51
CA ALA A 61 -2.50 16.67 -3.10
C ALA A 61 -1.24 16.80 -2.24
N ARG A 62 -0.71 15.68 -1.71
CA ARG A 62 0.42 15.65 -0.78
C ARG A 62 1.57 14.77 -1.30
N PRO A 63 2.11 15.01 -2.52
CA PRO A 63 3.04 14.11 -3.21
C PRO A 63 4.36 13.89 -2.49
N GLN A 64 4.71 14.73 -1.50
CA GLN A 64 5.91 14.61 -0.66
C GLN A 64 5.67 13.74 0.59
N GLN A 65 4.41 13.52 0.98
CA GLN A 65 4.03 12.84 2.22
C GLN A 65 3.15 11.62 1.99
N ALA A 66 2.68 11.42 0.77
CA ALA A 66 1.76 10.35 0.45
C ALA A 66 2.00 9.83 -0.98
N ILE A 67 1.74 8.55 -1.17
CA ILE A 67 1.89 7.89 -2.46
C ILE A 67 0.87 6.78 -2.61
N ALA A 68 0.50 6.50 -3.86
CA ALA A 68 -0.23 5.29 -4.22
C ALA A 68 0.29 4.73 -5.53
N TYR A 69 0.26 3.41 -5.65
CA TYR A 69 0.64 2.67 -6.84
C TYR A 69 -0.45 1.71 -7.26
N LEU A 70 -0.60 1.54 -8.57
CA LEU A 70 -1.45 0.54 -9.20
C LEU A 70 -0.61 -0.51 -9.91
N VAL A 71 -1.16 -1.71 -10.03
CA VAL A 71 -0.62 -2.76 -10.90
C VAL A 71 -1.62 -3.06 -11.98
N ARG A 72 -1.15 -3.03 -13.25
CA ARG A 72 -1.91 -3.49 -14.41
C ARG A 72 -1.42 -4.86 -14.86
N ASP A 73 -2.35 -5.68 -15.31
CA ASP A 73 -2.04 -6.93 -16.00
C ASP A 73 -1.72 -6.70 -17.48
N GLU A 74 -1.43 -7.78 -18.20
CA GLU A 74 -1.10 -7.75 -19.64
C GLU A 74 -2.25 -7.20 -20.52
N ALA A 75 -3.48 -7.34 -20.07
CA ALA A 75 -4.66 -6.80 -20.76
C ALA A 75 -4.89 -5.31 -20.46
N GLY A 76 -4.05 -4.69 -19.60
CA GLY A 76 -4.18 -3.31 -19.18
C GLY A 76 -5.17 -3.10 -18.03
N SER A 77 -5.77 -4.16 -17.50
CA SER A 77 -6.71 -4.07 -16.39
C SER A 77 -5.98 -3.79 -15.07
N VAL A 78 -6.50 -2.85 -14.27
CA VAL A 78 -5.95 -2.58 -12.93
C VAL A 78 -6.44 -3.65 -11.96
N ILE A 79 -5.48 -4.37 -11.36
CA ILE A 79 -5.73 -5.58 -10.55
C ILE A 79 -5.28 -5.47 -9.10
N ALA A 80 -4.52 -4.44 -8.75
CA ALA A 80 -4.04 -4.24 -7.39
C ALA A 80 -3.66 -2.78 -7.14
N PHE A 81 -3.65 -2.39 -5.87
CA PHE A 81 -3.07 -1.12 -5.43
C PHE A 81 -2.38 -1.25 -4.08
N ALA A 82 -1.48 -0.32 -3.81
CA ALA A 82 -1.00 0.00 -2.47
C ALA A 82 -0.90 1.51 -2.30
N GLU A 83 -1.20 1.99 -1.10
CA GLU A 83 -1.06 3.40 -0.74
C GLU A 83 -0.40 3.55 0.62
N ALA A 84 0.38 4.60 0.78
CA ALA A 84 1.12 4.87 2.00
C ALA A 84 1.25 6.38 2.26
N THR A 85 1.41 6.71 3.53
CA THR A 85 1.70 8.05 4.00
C THR A 85 2.99 8.08 4.83
N MET A 86 3.60 9.25 4.94
CA MET A 86 4.61 9.53 5.94
C MET A 86 3.92 10.16 7.16
N ARG A 87 4.13 9.58 8.33
CA ARG A 87 3.60 10.06 9.61
C ARG A 87 4.74 10.56 10.48
N ALA A 88 4.63 11.80 10.97
CA ALA A 88 5.61 12.44 11.86
C ALA A 88 5.15 12.48 13.31
N ASP A 89 3.90 12.14 13.60
CA ASP A 89 3.34 11.92 14.91
C ASP A 89 3.65 10.51 15.43
N TYR A 90 3.32 10.25 16.68
CA TYR A 90 3.53 8.95 17.30
C TYR A 90 2.73 7.85 16.57
N VAL A 91 3.42 6.78 16.22
CA VAL A 91 2.83 5.57 15.62
C VAL A 91 3.10 4.39 16.53
N ASN A 92 2.04 3.72 16.98
CA ASN A 92 2.12 2.57 17.88
C ASN A 92 3.07 1.50 17.34
N GLY A 93 3.95 1.01 18.21
CA GLY A 93 4.90 -0.04 17.90
C GLY A 93 6.13 0.40 17.10
N CYS A 94 6.26 1.69 16.75
CA CYS A 94 7.45 2.27 16.14
C CYS A 94 8.35 2.95 17.16
N THR A 95 9.66 3.00 16.86
CA THR A 95 10.70 3.61 17.69
C THR A 95 11.28 4.87 17.10
N THR A 96 11.01 5.15 15.82
CA THR A 96 11.50 6.32 15.09
C THR A 96 10.37 7.24 14.64
N SER A 97 10.72 8.45 14.20
CA SER A 97 9.84 9.41 13.55
C SER A 97 10.68 10.28 12.62
N PRO A 98 10.23 10.56 11.39
CA PRO A 98 8.99 10.07 10.78
C PRO A 98 9.06 8.59 10.38
N VAL A 99 7.89 7.96 10.21
CA VAL A 99 7.74 6.59 9.73
C VAL A 99 6.87 6.55 8.48
N GLY A 100 7.11 5.58 7.59
CA GLY A 100 6.15 5.24 6.55
C GLY A 100 4.98 4.48 7.16
N PHE A 101 3.76 4.68 6.64
CA PHE A 101 2.59 3.94 7.05
C PHE A 101 1.86 3.39 5.83
N LEU A 102 1.80 2.06 5.72
CA LEU A 102 1.02 1.38 4.68
C LEU A 102 -0.46 1.48 5.05
N GLU A 103 -1.19 2.37 4.40
CA GLU A 103 -2.60 2.66 4.66
C GLU A 103 -3.52 1.60 4.07
N GLY A 104 -3.18 1.09 2.88
CA GLY A 104 -3.97 0.09 2.19
C GLY A 104 -3.16 -0.70 1.18
N LEU A 105 -3.52 -1.98 1.07
CA LEU A 105 -2.97 -2.90 0.07
C LEU A 105 -4.05 -3.89 -0.33
N TYR A 106 -4.37 -3.91 -1.60
CA TYR A 106 -5.37 -4.82 -2.16
C TYR A 106 -4.88 -5.47 -3.45
N VAL A 107 -5.22 -6.73 -3.60
CA VAL A 107 -5.03 -7.50 -4.83
C VAL A 107 -6.34 -8.22 -5.13
N GLU A 108 -6.81 -8.11 -6.37
CA GLU A 108 -8.00 -8.82 -6.85
C GLU A 108 -7.92 -10.31 -6.51
N PRO A 109 -9.01 -10.95 -5.99
CA PRO A 109 -8.96 -12.31 -5.47
C PRO A 109 -8.34 -13.33 -6.43
N PHE A 110 -8.69 -13.24 -7.72
CA PHE A 110 -8.20 -14.16 -8.76
C PHE A 110 -6.74 -13.90 -9.19
N ARG A 111 -6.10 -12.86 -8.68
CA ARG A 111 -4.69 -12.50 -8.92
C ARG A 111 -3.82 -12.64 -7.66
N ARG A 112 -4.35 -13.22 -6.58
CA ARG A 112 -3.59 -13.45 -5.34
C ARG A 112 -2.66 -14.65 -5.48
N GLY A 113 -1.65 -14.71 -4.60
CA GLY A 113 -0.72 -15.84 -4.54
C GLY A 113 0.47 -15.78 -5.51
N VAL A 114 0.50 -14.84 -6.46
CA VAL A 114 1.55 -14.70 -7.48
C VAL A 114 2.59 -13.60 -7.17
N GLY A 115 2.63 -13.09 -5.94
CA GLY A 115 3.68 -12.14 -5.51
C GLY A 115 3.34 -10.66 -5.67
N ILE A 116 2.18 -10.26 -6.20
CA ILE A 116 1.81 -8.85 -6.44
C ILE A 116 1.88 -8.02 -5.16
N ALA A 117 1.31 -8.52 -4.05
CA ALA A 117 1.34 -7.82 -2.77
C ALA A 117 2.77 -7.59 -2.26
N LYS A 118 3.66 -8.58 -2.42
CA LYS A 118 5.09 -8.47 -2.05
C LYS A 118 5.79 -7.41 -2.90
N PHE A 119 5.48 -7.34 -4.18
CA PHE A 119 6.03 -6.33 -5.09
C PHE A 119 5.58 -4.92 -4.72
N LEU A 120 4.28 -4.73 -4.49
CA LEU A 120 3.73 -3.44 -4.04
C LEU A 120 4.34 -3.02 -2.70
N CYS A 121 4.43 -3.94 -1.73
CA CYS A 121 5.04 -3.66 -0.43
C CYS A 121 6.50 -3.22 -0.59
N ALA A 122 7.30 -3.94 -1.37
CA ALA A 122 8.69 -3.56 -1.64
C ALA A 122 8.82 -2.19 -2.33
N THR A 123 7.84 -1.82 -3.17
CA THR A 123 7.78 -0.48 -3.80
C THR A 123 7.50 0.60 -2.77
N ILE A 124 6.59 0.35 -1.83
CA ILE A 124 6.31 1.25 -0.70
C ILE A 124 7.53 1.35 0.24
N GLU A 125 8.19 0.22 0.57
CA GLU A 125 9.43 0.20 1.37
C GLU A 125 10.52 1.09 0.75
N ALA A 126 10.71 0.98 -0.56
CA ALA A 126 11.68 1.81 -1.28
C ALA A 126 11.31 3.30 -1.24
N TRP A 127 10.04 3.66 -1.40
CA TRP A 127 9.57 5.03 -1.25
C TRP A 127 9.78 5.55 0.17
N THR A 128 9.41 4.77 1.19
CA THR A 128 9.60 5.09 2.61
C THR A 128 11.07 5.36 2.94
N SER A 129 11.97 4.47 2.49
CA SER A 129 13.42 4.61 2.71
C SER A 129 13.98 5.86 2.01
N ASN A 130 13.48 6.23 0.83
CA ASN A 130 13.89 7.45 0.12
C ASN A 130 13.46 8.74 0.84
N LEU A 131 12.46 8.69 1.71
CA LEU A 131 12.07 9.79 2.58
C LEU A 131 12.94 9.87 3.86
N GLY A 132 13.91 8.96 4.02
CA GLY A 132 14.77 8.88 5.21
C GLY A 132 14.12 8.13 6.40
N CYS A 133 12.93 7.53 6.21
CA CYS A 133 12.32 6.72 7.24
C CYS A 133 13.02 5.36 7.34
N THR A 134 13.17 4.85 8.55
CA THR A 134 13.80 3.54 8.83
C THR A 134 12.79 2.47 9.22
N GLU A 135 11.54 2.85 9.43
CA GLU A 135 10.42 1.96 9.78
C GLU A 135 9.25 2.16 8.83
N LEU A 136 8.58 1.06 8.50
CA LEU A 136 7.30 1.03 7.81
C LEU A 136 6.28 0.33 8.71
N ALA A 137 5.27 1.05 9.15
CA ALA A 137 4.17 0.54 9.95
C ALA A 137 2.93 0.25 9.10
N SER A 138 2.01 -0.48 9.69
CA SER A 138 0.66 -0.71 9.16
C SER A 138 -0.22 -1.19 10.30
N ASP A 139 -1.53 -1.14 10.11
CA ASP A 139 -2.49 -1.76 11.02
C ASP A 139 -3.48 -2.65 10.27
N VAL A 140 -4.20 -3.45 11.02
CA VAL A 140 -5.26 -4.32 10.51
C VAL A 140 -6.26 -4.60 11.62
N LEU A 141 -7.55 -4.65 11.26
CA LEU A 141 -8.60 -4.97 12.23
C LEU A 141 -8.33 -6.33 12.90
N LEU A 142 -8.60 -6.41 14.20
CA LEU A 142 -8.34 -7.61 15.02
C LEU A 142 -9.04 -8.86 14.49
N ASN A 143 -10.23 -8.71 13.90
CA ASN A 143 -11.00 -9.80 13.29
C ASN A 143 -10.62 -10.13 11.85
N ASN A 144 -9.74 -9.34 11.21
CA ASN A 144 -9.26 -9.59 9.85
C ASN A 144 -8.03 -10.53 9.85
N VAL A 145 -8.27 -11.81 10.12
CA VAL A 145 -7.22 -12.85 10.16
C VAL A 145 -6.47 -12.96 8.83
N THR A 146 -7.17 -12.77 7.70
CA THR A 146 -6.56 -12.79 6.37
C THR A 146 -5.53 -11.68 6.21
N GLY A 147 -5.89 -10.46 6.62
CA GLY A 147 -4.99 -9.31 6.62
C GLY A 147 -3.78 -9.51 7.53
N GLN A 148 -3.98 -10.01 8.77
CA GLN A 148 -2.89 -10.33 9.70
C GLN A 148 -1.89 -11.33 9.09
N ASN A 149 -2.39 -12.38 8.44
CA ASN A 149 -1.55 -13.37 7.76
C ASN A 149 -0.82 -12.78 6.56
N ALA A 150 -1.44 -11.86 5.82
CA ALA A 150 -0.78 -11.14 4.73
C ALA A 150 0.37 -10.28 5.25
N HIS A 151 0.18 -9.50 6.31
CA HIS A 151 1.23 -8.68 6.93
C HIS A 151 2.43 -9.54 7.37
N LYS A 152 2.19 -10.67 8.04
CA LYS A 152 3.26 -11.62 8.43
C LYS A 152 4.05 -12.13 7.23
N ARG A 153 3.38 -12.47 6.12
CA ARG A 153 4.04 -12.94 4.87
C ARG A 153 4.82 -11.84 4.17
N LEU A 154 4.43 -10.57 4.35
CA LEU A 154 5.13 -9.40 3.85
C LEU A 154 6.31 -8.98 4.73
N GLY A 155 6.52 -9.63 5.88
CA GLY A 155 7.65 -9.39 6.77
C GLY A 155 7.34 -8.45 7.94
N PHE A 156 6.11 -7.96 8.07
CA PHE A 156 5.72 -7.19 9.25
C PHE A 156 5.69 -8.08 10.51
N LYS A 157 6.10 -7.52 11.62
CA LYS A 157 6.00 -8.13 12.94
C LYS A 157 4.87 -7.47 13.72
N GLU A 158 4.02 -8.26 14.34
CA GLU A 158 3.00 -7.76 15.25
C GLU A 158 3.68 -7.11 16.47
N THR A 159 3.30 -5.89 16.81
CA THR A 159 3.85 -5.09 17.92
C THR A 159 2.81 -4.93 19.03
N GLU A 160 1.64 -4.36 18.71
CA GLU A 160 0.63 -4.01 19.72
C GLU A 160 -0.78 -4.39 19.25
N ARG A 161 -1.67 -4.60 20.21
CA ARG A 161 -3.11 -4.69 20.00
C ARG A 161 -3.78 -3.60 20.81
N VAL A 162 -4.55 -2.76 20.15
CA VAL A 162 -5.20 -1.59 20.78
C VAL A 162 -6.72 -1.67 20.68
N VAL A 163 -7.38 -1.05 21.66
CA VAL A 163 -8.83 -0.82 21.64
C VAL A 163 -9.05 0.68 21.66
N TYR A 164 -9.79 1.18 20.67
CA TYR A 164 -10.10 2.59 20.54
C TYR A 164 -11.38 2.94 21.31
N PHE A 165 -11.36 4.05 22.04
CA PHE A 165 -12.53 4.59 22.70
C PHE A 165 -12.79 6.02 22.23
N VAL A 166 -14.04 6.37 22.01
CA VAL A 166 -14.47 7.73 21.67
C VAL A 166 -15.59 8.17 22.58
N LYS A 167 -15.56 9.42 23.04
CA LYS A 167 -16.66 10.09 23.75
C LYS A 167 -17.05 11.34 22.97
N ARG A 168 -18.30 11.42 22.57
CA ARG A 168 -18.85 12.67 21.99
C ARG A 168 -19.14 13.63 23.14
N LEU A 169 -18.77 14.91 22.94
CA LEU A 169 -18.98 16.00 23.91
C LEU A 169 -20.16 16.85 23.47
#